data_4fa98defad52299ef51d96b53482615f
#
_entry.id   4fa98defad52299ef51d96b53482615f
#
_cell.length_a   1.000
_cell.length_b   1.000
_cell.length_c   1.000
_cell.angle_alpha   90.00
_cell.angle_beta   90.00
_cell.angle_gamma   90.00
#
_symmetry.space_group_name_H-M   'P 1'
#
loop_
_entity.id
_entity.type
_entity.pdbx_description
1 polymer ?
#
loop_
_entity_poly.entity_id
_entity_poly.type
_entity_poly.pdbx_seq_one_letter_code
_entity_poly.pdbx_strand_id
1 'polypeptide(L)'
;MKFSSFRRALVLAGAACAFSASAIAQKPITIIVPYAPGGSADLATRVLAQFAAPGVGAPMVVDNRTGGGGVVGWGAAARSAPDGTTLLTVELSYAIAAGLIPTLPFDPQKAFTQITTAVKVPHVLVVNPAVPAKNVQEFIALAKAQPGKLNYGSGGNGTNTHLAGELFKSTTGVDIVHVPYKGAGAVLTDLMGNQVQALITSVPTALPHIKSGKLRALMVTGSERNAMLPDVPTAKEAGIPKMDIDYWIGIGAPAGTPQTTVDKLNKEFNAALAQPEAKKKFAEMGMTVVANTPAQATQLVNSEIQRWSAVIKQAGIKAD
;
A
#
# COMPACT_ATOMS: atom_id res chain seq x y z
N MET A 1 28.07 7.58 -72.55
CA MET A 1 26.85 7.97 -71.79
C MET A 1 26.50 6.92 -70.76
N LYS A 2 27.26 6.81 -69.64
CA LYS A 2 26.94 5.86 -68.50
C LYS A 2 27.31 6.44 -67.12
N PHE A 3 27.09 7.73 -66.88
CA PHE A 3 27.44 8.39 -65.60
C PHE A 3 26.26 8.98 -64.82
N SER A 4 25.00 8.79 -65.27
CA SER A 4 23.85 9.44 -64.63
C SER A 4 23.09 8.55 -63.63
N SER A 5 23.28 7.23 -63.67
CA SER A 5 22.55 6.29 -62.81
C SER A 5 23.17 6.13 -61.41
N PHE A 6 24.51 6.34 -61.28
CA PHE A 6 25.20 6.20 -60.00
C PHE A 6 24.93 7.35 -59.00
N ARG A 7 24.71 8.58 -59.53
CA ARG A 7 24.38 9.75 -58.70
C ARG A 7 22.97 9.72 -58.13
N ARG A 8 22.01 9.09 -58.83
CA ARG A 8 20.63 8.96 -58.33
C ARG A 8 20.48 7.89 -57.24
N ALA A 9 21.30 6.84 -57.27
CA ALA A 9 21.33 5.82 -56.24
C ALA A 9 21.91 6.31 -54.89
N LEU A 10 22.90 7.22 -54.92
CA LEU A 10 23.51 7.79 -53.73
C LEU A 10 22.59 8.79 -52.99
N VAL A 11 21.73 9.51 -53.71
CA VAL A 11 20.77 10.46 -53.11
C VAL A 11 19.59 9.75 -52.47
N LEU A 12 19.18 8.63 -53.02
CA LEU A 12 18.11 7.80 -52.42
C LEU A 12 18.58 7.00 -51.19
N ALA A 13 19.84 6.60 -51.13
CA ALA A 13 20.40 5.94 -49.93
C ALA A 13 20.61 6.91 -48.75
N GLY A 14 20.95 8.19 -49.04
CA GLY A 14 21.06 9.23 -48.00
C GLY A 14 19.75 9.67 -47.37
N ALA A 15 18.64 9.57 -48.11
CA ALA A 15 17.29 9.94 -47.59
C ALA A 15 16.66 8.85 -46.71
N ALA A 16 17.07 7.59 -46.87
CA ALA A 16 16.59 6.48 -46.05
C ALA A 16 17.20 6.42 -44.63
N CYS A 17 18.39 7.05 -44.42
CA CYS A 17 19.02 7.10 -43.08
C CYS A 17 18.57 8.25 -42.21
N ALA A 18 17.77 9.21 -42.71
CA ALA A 18 17.32 10.38 -41.92
C ALA A 18 16.05 10.15 -41.10
N PHE A 19 15.41 9.00 -41.19
CA PHE A 19 14.22 8.64 -40.39
C PHE A 19 14.50 7.60 -39.30
N SER A 20 15.72 7.50 -38.80
CA SER A 20 15.91 6.97 -37.44
C SER A 20 15.44 8.04 -36.49
N ALA A 21 14.10 8.16 -36.34
CA ALA A 21 13.52 8.91 -35.24
C ALA A 21 14.15 8.32 -33.97
N SER A 22 15.09 9.05 -33.38
CA SER A 22 15.55 8.77 -32.04
C SER A 22 14.29 8.72 -31.17
N ALA A 23 13.79 7.51 -30.89
CA ALA A 23 12.86 7.31 -29.79
C ALA A 23 13.61 7.84 -28.57
N ILE A 24 13.36 9.11 -28.21
CA ILE A 24 13.83 9.69 -26.97
C ILE A 24 13.19 8.81 -25.92
N ALA A 25 13.93 7.84 -25.40
CA ALA A 25 13.46 6.98 -24.33
C ALA A 25 13.09 7.92 -23.19
N GLN A 26 11.79 8.03 -22.91
CA GLN A 26 11.34 8.86 -21.80
C GLN A 26 11.98 8.34 -20.53
N LYS A 27 12.48 9.28 -19.70
CA LYS A 27 13.10 8.96 -18.42
C LYS A 27 12.13 8.09 -17.61
N PRO A 28 12.57 6.93 -17.08
CA PRO A 28 11.69 6.07 -16.28
C PRO A 28 11.14 6.82 -15.08
N ILE A 29 9.87 6.56 -14.74
CA ILE A 29 9.26 7.05 -13.51
C ILE A 29 9.52 6.02 -12.43
N THR A 30 10.18 6.44 -11.35
CA THR A 30 10.40 5.63 -10.16
C THR A 30 9.26 5.84 -9.17
N ILE A 31 8.62 4.76 -8.73
CA ILE A 31 7.62 4.81 -7.66
C ILE A 31 8.26 4.20 -6.41
N ILE A 32 8.54 5.03 -5.41
CA ILE A 32 9.09 4.58 -4.13
C ILE A 32 7.97 3.92 -3.33
N VAL A 33 8.18 2.67 -2.95
CA VAL A 33 7.35 1.93 -1.99
C VAL A 33 8.11 1.84 -0.67
N PRO A 34 7.60 2.41 0.44
CA PRO A 34 8.33 2.54 1.70
C PRO A 34 8.44 1.23 2.50
N TYR A 35 8.09 0.09 1.90
CA TYR A 35 8.03 -1.22 2.55
C TYR A 35 8.69 -2.31 1.72
N ALA A 36 8.92 -3.48 2.38
CA ALA A 36 9.46 -4.67 1.73
C ALA A 36 8.53 -5.18 0.61
N PRO A 37 9.08 -5.82 -0.42
CA PRO A 37 8.28 -6.46 -1.47
C PRO A 37 7.29 -7.49 -0.93
N GLY A 38 6.17 -7.68 -1.65
CA GLY A 38 5.14 -8.68 -1.34
C GLY A 38 4.04 -8.22 -0.40
N GLY A 39 4.17 -7.03 0.23
CA GLY A 39 3.06 -6.40 0.95
C GLY A 39 2.05 -5.74 -0.01
N SER A 40 0.84 -5.43 0.48
CA SER A 40 -0.23 -4.86 -0.35
C SER A 40 0.16 -3.55 -1.05
N ALA A 41 0.95 -2.69 -0.41
CA ALA A 41 1.44 -1.46 -1.03
C ALA A 41 2.32 -1.76 -2.26
N ASP A 42 3.22 -2.74 -2.15
CA ASP A 42 4.07 -3.17 -3.26
C ASP A 42 3.25 -3.83 -4.38
N LEU A 43 2.36 -4.77 -4.03
CA LEU A 43 1.51 -5.47 -4.99
C LEU A 43 0.60 -4.50 -5.76
N ALA A 44 -0.08 -3.60 -5.06
CA ALA A 44 -0.96 -2.61 -5.69
C ALA A 44 -0.18 -1.66 -6.60
N THR A 45 0.99 -1.19 -6.16
CA THR A 45 1.84 -0.28 -6.94
C THR A 45 2.34 -0.95 -8.22
N ARG A 46 2.75 -2.22 -8.17
CA ARG A 46 3.21 -2.95 -9.36
C ARG A 46 2.11 -3.16 -10.38
N VAL A 47 0.90 -3.53 -9.93
CA VAL A 47 -0.26 -3.65 -10.82
C VAL A 47 -0.58 -2.29 -11.44
N LEU A 48 -0.67 -1.23 -10.63
CA LEU A 48 -0.94 0.11 -11.16
C LEU A 48 0.13 0.57 -12.17
N ALA A 49 1.42 0.41 -11.85
CA ALA A 49 2.53 0.74 -12.73
C ALA A 49 2.46 -0.02 -14.06
N GLN A 50 2.16 -1.33 -14.03
CA GLN A 50 2.01 -2.14 -15.23
C GLN A 50 0.95 -1.61 -16.19
N PHE A 51 -0.23 -1.24 -15.66
CA PHE A 51 -1.35 -0.77 -16.48
C PHE A 51 -1.25 0.71 -16.86
N ALA A 52 -0.58 1.54 -16.05
CA ALA A 52 -0.46 2.97 -16.30
C ALA A 52 0.71 3.33 -17.23
N ALA A 53 1.79 2.55 -17.25
CA ALA A 53 2.99 2.85 -18.04
C ALA A 53 2.71 3.15 -19.52
N PRO A 54 1.83 2.42 -20.26
CA PRO A 54 1.53 2.72 -21.63
C PRO A 54 0.87 4.10 -21.82
N GLY A 55 -0.10 4.47 -20.99
CA GLY A 55 -0.79 5.75 -21.05
C GLY A 55 0.09 6.93 -20.65
N VAL A 56 0.92 6.75 -19.61
CA VAL A 56 1.90 7.76 -19.18
C VAL A 56 2.98 7.96 -20.25
N GLY A 57 3.28 6.94 -21.05
CA GLY A 57 4.28 6.96 -22.10
C GLY A 57 5.73 6.79 -21.58
N ALA A 58 5.91 6.33 -20.34
CA ALA A 58 7.22 6.10 -19.73
C ALA A 58 7.24 4.78 -18.96
N PRO A 59 8.37 4.05 -18.94
CA PRO A 59 8.54 2.90 -18.05
C PRO A 59 8.35 3.30 -16.60
N MET A 60 7.69 2.46 -15.82
CA MET A 60 7.51 2.65 -14.37
C MET A 60 8.26 1.58 -13.60
N VAL A 61 9.12 2.01 -12.67
CA VAL A 61 9.96 1.14 -11.85
C VAL A 61 9.55 1.30 -10.39
N VAL A 62 9.28 0.17 -9.74
CA VAL A 62 8.97 0.14 -8.29
C VAL A 62 10.27 -0.04 -7.53
N ASP A 63 10.57 0.91 -6.63
CA ASP A 63 11.76 0.95 -5.78
C ASP A 63 11.36 0.81 -4.29
N ASN A 64 11.66 -0.33 -3.69
CA ASN A 64 11.32 -0.62 -2.30
C ASN A 64 12.38 -0.03 -1.35
N ARG A 65 12.04 1.05 -0.62
CA ARG A 65 12.92 1.72 0.36
C ARG A 65 12.39 1.57 1.77
N THR A 66 12.83 0.54 2.46
CA THR A 66 12.35 0.15 3.79
C THR A 66 13.08 0.86 4.93
N GLY A 67 12.43 0.98 6.08
CA GLY A 67 13.03 1.44 7.34
C GLY A 67 12.17 2.46 8.10
N GLY A 68 12.25 2.43 9.43
CA GLY A 68 11.53 3.37 10.31
C GLY A 68 10.02 3.39 10.11
N GLY A 69 9.37 2.23 9.90
CA GLY A 69 7.92 2.17 9.64
C GLY A 69 7.47 2.87 8.34
N GLY A 70 8.40 3.19 7.42
CA GLY A 70 8.17 3.92 6.17
C GLY A 70 8.91 5.25 6.08
N VAL A 71 9.41 5.78 7.18
CA VAL A 71 10.05 7.12 7.26
C VAL A 71 11.22 7.26 6.28
N VAL A 72 12.02 6.19 6.07
CA VAL A 72 13.14 6.21 5.12
C VAL A 72 12.65 6.43 3.68
N GLY A 73 11.63 5.69 3.25
CA GLY A 73 11.06 5.81 1.91
C GLY A 73 10.38 7.17 1.70
N TRP A 74 9.56 7.61 2.65
CA TRP A 74 8.89 8.93 2.60
C TRP A 74 9.91 10.06 2.56
N GLY A 75 10.93 10.02 3.43
CA GLY A 75 11.99 11.04 3.43
C GLY A 75 12.81 11.05 2.14
N ALA A 76 13.05 9.89 1.51
CA ALA A 76 13.71 9.82 0.22
C ALA A 76 12.85 10.46 -0.89
N ALA A 77 11.56 10.17 -0.92
CA ALA A 77 10.63 10.76 -1.88
C ALA A 77 10.49 12.28 -1.67
N ALA A 78 10.35 12.74 -0.42
CA ALA A 78 10.20 14.16 -0.10
C ALA A 78 11.40 15.02 -0.56
N ARG A 79 12.60 14.43 -0.64
CA ARG A 79 13.83 15.10 -1.12
C ARG A 79 14.07 14.95 -2.63
N SER A 80 13.21 14.23 -3.34
CA SER A 80 13.34 14.06 -4.79
C SER A 80 12.88 15.30 -5.55
N ALA A 81 13.37 15.45 -6.79
CA ALA A 81 12.98 16.56 -7.65
C ALA A 81 11.46 16.52 -7.92
N PRO A 82 10.77 17.67 -7.86
CA PRO A 82 9.33 17.76 -8.11
C PRO A 82 9.01 17.85 -9.60
N ASP A 83 9.58 16.95 -10.42
CA ASP A 83 9.45 16.93 -11.88
C ASP A 83 8.51 15.82 -12.40
N GLY A 84 7.94 15.00 -11.50
CA GLY A 84 7.07 13.88 -11.82
C GLY A 84 7.81 12.59 -12.20
N THR A 85 9.14 12.55 -12.16
CA THR A 85 9.93 11.33 -12.43
C THR A 85 10.14 10.47 -11.19
N THR A 86 9.89 11.00 -9.99
CA THR A 86 9.85 10.24 -8.73
C THR A 86 8.47 10.42 -8.10
N LEU A 87 7.82 9.30 -7.81
CA LEU A 87 6.52 9.23 -7.14
C LEU A 87 6.66 8.42 -5.86
N LEU A 88 5.66 8.51 -5.01
CA LEU A 88 5.58 7.79 -3.74
C LEU A 88 4.28 7.01 -3.67
N THR A 89 4.35 5.76 -3.23
CA THR A 89 3.17 5.07 -2.73
C THR A 89 2.82 5.61 -1.35
N VAL A 90 1.69 6.32 -1.27
CA VAL A 90 1.12 6.87 -0.03
C VAL A 90 0.02 5.92 0.44
N GLU A 91 0.00 5.61 1.71
CA GLU A 91 -1.01 4.73 2.30
C GLU A 91 -1.26 5.11 3.77
N LEU A 92 -2.17 4.40 4.42
CA LEU A 92 -2.66 4.71 5.76
C LEU A 92 -1.56 4.93 6.81
N SER A 93 -0.43 4.16 6.76
CA SER A 93 0.65 4.36 7.75
C SER A 93 1.30 5.74 7.64
N TYR A 94 1.28 6.38 6.45
CA TYR A 94 1.72 7.77 6.31
C TYR A 94 0.87 8.71 7.16
N ALA A 95 -0.44 8.55 7.12
CA ALA A 95 -1.37 9.35 7.92
C ALA A 95 -1.24 9.06 9.42
N ILE A 96 -1.04 7.79 9.79
CA ILE A 96 -0.78 7.35 11.16
C ILE A 96 0.51 7.97 11.70
N ALA A 97 1.61 7.87 10.94
CA ALA A 97 2.92 8.38 11.34
C ALA A 97 2.89 9.88 11.64
N ALA A 98 2.07 10.66 10.92
CA ALA A 98 1.87 12.08 11.16
C ALA A 98 1.36 12.40 12.59
N GLY A 99 0.57 11.50 13.17
CA GLY A 99 0.05 11.65 14.55
C GLY A 99 0.89 10.95 15.60
N LEU A 100 1.68 9.95 15.21
CA LEU A 100 2.38 9.06 16.15
C LEU A 100 3.86 9.44 16.33
N ILE A 101 4.54 9.89 15.25
CA ILE A 101 5.97 10.18 15.28
C ILE A 101 6.18 11.67 15.47
N PRO A 102 6.70 12.12 16.63
CA PRO A 102 6.82 13.55 16.94
C PRO A 102 7.75 14.34 16.00
N THR A 103 8.75 13.65 15.42
CA THR A 103 9.78 14.29 14.59
C THR A 103 9.94 13.53 13.28
N LEU A 104 9.07 13.83 12.31
CA LEU A 104 9.28 13.40 10.93
C LEU A 104 10.28 14.33 10.23
N PRO A 105 11.14 13.84 9.30
CA PRO A 105 12.10 14.67 8.57
C PRO A 105 11.46 15.54 7.48
N PHE A 106 10.15 15.72 7.50
CA PHE A 106 9.32 16.52 6.59
C PHE A 106 7.99 16.86 7.24
N ASP A 107 7.29 17.87 6.72
CA ASP A 107 5.91 18.19 7.12
C ASP A 107 4.94 17.20 6.42
N PRO A 108 4.25 16.32 7.14
CA PRO A 108 3.42 15.29 6.51
C PRO A 108 2.18 15.84 5.79
N GLN A 109 1.75 17.07 6.09
CA GLN A 109 0.63 17.69 5.39
C GLN A 109 1.04 18.43 4.12
N LYS A 110 2.35 18.73 3.96
CA LYS A 110 2.86 19.57 2.87
C LYS A 110 3.88 18.88 1.97
N ALA A 111 4.47 17.75 2.40
CA ALA A 111 5.58 17.12 1.69
C ALA A 111 5.20 16.52 0.33
N PHE A 112 3.93 16.20 0.12
CA PHE A 112 3.48 15.54 -1.11
C PHE A 112 2.19 16.13 -1.66
N THR A 113 2.14 16.26 -2.99
CA THR A 113 0.91 16.48 -3.74
C THR A 113 0.30 15.13 -4.08
N GLN A 114 -0.93 14.87 -3.65
CA GLN A 114 -1.60 13.60 -3.94
C GLN A 114 -2.04 13.56 -5.41
N ILE A 115 -1.85 12.40 -6.05
CA ILE A 115 -2.26 12.17 -7.44
C ILE A 115 -3.59 11.44 -7.48
N THR A 116 -3.69 10.28 -6.83
CA THR A 116 -4.92 9.49 -6.77
C THR A 116 -4.87 8.52 -5.58
N THR A 117 -6.03 8.19 -5.03
CA THR A 117 -6.21 6.97 -4.24
C THR A 117 -6.57 5.86 -5.21
N ALA A 118 -5.69 4.88 -5.34
CA ALA A 118 -5.86 3.80 -6.31
C ALA A 118 -6.86 2.74 -5.84
N VAL A 119 -6.68 2.24 -4.62
CA VAL A 119 -7.47 1.13 -4.08
C VAL A 119 -7.77 1.29 -2.59
N LYS A 120 -8.87 0.68 -2.16
CA LYS A 120 -9.17 0.33 -0.77
C LYS A 120 -8.93 -1.16 -0.55
N VAL A 121 -8.50 -1.49 0.66
CA VAL A 121 -8.05 -2.84 1.03
C VAL A 121 -8.50 -3.14 2.46
N PRO A 122 -9.39 -4.10 2.70
CA PRO A 122 -9.70 -4.48 4.07
C PRO A 122 -8.53 -5.20 4.73
N HIS A 123 -8.40 -5.04 6.03
CA HIS A 123 -7.52 -5.89 6.85
C HIS A 123 -8.23 -7.19 7.24
N VAL A 124 -7.43 -8.18 7.58
CA VAL A 124 -7.89 -9.46 8.13
C VAL A 124 -7.05 -9.81 9.35
N LEU A 125 -7.71 -10.22 10.43
CA LEU A 125 -7.04 -10.86 11.56
C LEU A 125 -6.79 -12.32 11.19
N VAL A 126 -5.52 -12.68 11.13
CA VAL A 126 -5.07 -14.05 10.89
C VAL A 126 -4.29 -14.59 12.08
N VAL A 127 -4.41 -15.90 12.31
CA VAL A 127 -3.65 -16.62 13.34
C VAL A 127 -2.99 -17.85 12.72
N ASN A 128 -1.94 -18.34 13.41
CA ASN A 128 -1.40 -19.67 13.09
C ASN A 128 -2.47 -20.74 13.39
N PRO A 129 -2.66 -21.77 12.54
CA PRO A 129 -3.63 -22.85 12.78
C PRO A 129 -3.44 -23.64 14.08
N ALA A 130 -2.23 -23.64 14.66
CA ALA A 130 -1.95 -24.26 15.97
C ALA A 130 -2.56 -23.48 17.15
N VAL A 131 -2.92 -22.21 16.95
CA VAL A 131 -3.64 -21.43 17.97
C VAL A 131 -5.03 -22.05 18.15
N PRO A 132 -5.42 -22.44 19.40
CA PRO A 132 -6.69 -23.11 19.66
C PRO A 132 -7.87 -22.10 19.66
N ALA A 133 -8.05 -21.41 18.54
CA ALA A 133 -9.13 -20.46 18.29
C ALA A 133 -9.60 -20.57 16.82
N LYS A 134 -10.89 -20.86 16.62
CA LYS A 134 -11.51 -21.04 15.32
C LYS A 134 -12.24 -19.77 14.81
N ASN A 135 -12.50 -18.85 15.71
CA ASN A 135 -13.13 -17.56 15.47
C ASN A 135 -12.52 -16.49 16.37
N VAL A 136 -12.87 -15.23 16.13
CA VAL A 136 -12.28 -14.11 16.89
C VAL A 136 -12.69 -14.11 18.36
N GLN A 137 -13.89 -14.59 18.71
CA GLN A 137 -14.34 -14.63 20.10
C GLN A 137 -13.54 -15.67 20.92
N GLU A 138 -13.24 -16.83 20.33
CA GLU A 138 -12.36 -17.82 20.92
C GLU A 138 -10.91 -17.27 21.09
N PHE A 139 -10.43 -16.51 20.12
CA PHE A 139 -9.11 -15.85 20.22
C PHE A 139 -9.07 -14.82 21.36
N ILE A 140 -10.13 -13.98 21.48
CA ILE A 140 -10.26 -13.02 22.57
C ILE A 140 -10.31 -13.75 23.93
N ALA A 141 -11.10 -14.83 24.06
CA ALA A 141 -11.18 -15.61 25.27
C ALA A 141 -9.82 -16.22 25.65
N LEU A 142 -9.12 -16.80 24.67
CA LEU A 142 -7.78 -17.35 24.86
C LEU A 142 -6.78 -16.28 25.34
N ALA A 143 -6.78 -15.10 24.69
CA ALA A 143 -5.89 -14.00 25.04
C ALA A 143 -6.16 -13.46 26.46
N LYS A 144 -7.44 -13.37 26.84
CA LYS A 144 -7.84 -12.98 28.22
C LYS A 144 -7.47 -14.02 29.27
N ALA A 145 -7.49 -15.30 28.91
CA ALA A 145 -7.07 -16.38 29.83
C ALA A 145 -5.55 -16.45 30.01
N GLN A 146 -4.79 -15.88 29.08
CA GLN A 146 -3.33 -15.92 29.06
C GLN A 146 -2.72 -14.53 28.79
N PRO A 147 -2.91 -13.54 29.70
CA PRO A 147 -2.43 -12.18 29.48
C PRO A 147 -0.91 -12.14 29.31
N GLY A 148 -0.43 -11.40 28.31
CA GLY A 148 0.98 -11.25 27.98
C GLY A 148 1.67 -12.50 27.40
N LYS A 149 0.95 -13.60 27.08
CA LYS A 149 1.54 -14.83 26.54
C LYS A 149 1.45 -14.97 25.01
N LEU A 150 0.47 -14.32 24.40
CA LEU A 150 0.32 -14.33 22.94
C LEU A 150 1.03 -13.12 22.33
N ASN A 151 1.71 -13.34 21.22
CA ASN A 151 2.39 -12.29 20.46
C ASN A 151 1.62 -11.98 19.18
N TYR A 152 1.54 -10.69 18.82
CA TYR A 152 1.11 -10.29 17.49
C TYR A 152 2.26 -9.58 16.76
N GLY A 153 2.42 -9.90 15.47
CA GLY A 153 3.40 -9.26 14.61
C GLY A 153 2.87 -8.01 13.92
N SER A 154 3.76 -7.07 13.59
CA SER A 154 3.45 -5.93 12.74
C SER A 154 4.53 -5.65 11.71
N GLY A 155 4.23 -4.82 10.72
CA GLY A 155 5.22 -4.34 9.74
C GLY A 155 6.22 -3.33 10.29
N GLY A 156 6.22 -3.09 11.61
CA GLY A 156 7.06 -2.15 12.32
C GLY A 156 6.24 -1.10 13.09
N ASN A 157 6.92 -0.41 13.99
CA ASN A 157 6.30 0.61 14.82
C ASN A 157 5.70 1.74 13.96
N GLY A 158 4.48 2.16 14.29
CA GLY A 158 3.77 3.21 13.57
C GLY A 158 3.13 2.79 12.25
N THR A 159 3.22 1.51 11.85
CA THR A 159 2.52 1.02 10.66
C THR A 159 1.04 0.77 10.93
N ASN A 160 0.24 0.69 9.85
CA ASN A 160 -1.18 0.35 9.94
C ASN A 160 -1.43 -0.99 10.65
N THR A 161 -0.54 -1.98 10.47
CA THR A 161 -0.62 -3.29 11.14
C THR A 161 -0.33 -3.21 12.64
N HIS A 162 0.57 -2.32 13.08
CA HIS A 162 0.79 -2.03 14.50
C HIS A 162 -0.46 -1.39 15.11
N LEU A 163 -0.94 -0.30 14.50
CA LEU A 163 -2.12 0.42 15.00
C LEU A 163 -3.38 -0.46 15.00
N ALA A 164 -3.54 -1.35 14.01
CA ALA A 164 -4.63 -2.33 13.99
C ALA A 164 -4.57 -3.29 15.20
N GLY A 165 -3.37 -3.75 15.56
CA GLY A 165 -3.14 -4.56 16.76
C GLY A 165 -3.46 -3.80 18.05
N GLU A 166 -2.99 -2.57 18.20
CA GLU A 166 -3.26 -1.73 19.37
C GLU A 166 -4.75 -1.35 19.47
N LEU A 167 -5.40 -1.06 18.35
CA LEU A 167 -6.85 -0.85 18.32
C LEU A 167 -7.60 -2.12 18.72
N PHE A 168 -7.15 -3.30 18.31
CA PHE A 168 -7.73 -4.57 18.73
C PHE A 168 -7.58 -4.77 20.24
N LYS A 169 -6.39 -4.54 20.81
CA LYS A 169 -6.15 -4.59 22.26
C LYS A 169 -7.08 -3.64 23.03
N SER A 170 -7.11 -2.38 22.64
CA SER A 170 -7.92 -1.37 23.33
C SER A 170 -9.44 -1.62 23.22
N THR A 171 -9.89 -2.18 22.09
CA THR A 171 -11.30 -2.45 21.85
C THR A 171 -11.80 -3.70 22.57
N THR A 172 -10.96 -4.74 22.66
CA THR A 172 -11.33 -6.04 23.21
C THR A 172 -10.86 -6.26 24.65
N GLY A 173 -9.95 -5.41 25.13
CA GLY A 173 -9.33 -5.52 26.46
C GLY A 173 -8.41 -6.74 26.61
N VAL A 174 -7.84 -7.25 25.51
CA VAL A 174 -6.83 -8.32 25.55
C VAL A 174 -5.44 -7.76 25.78
N ASP A 175 -4.60 -8.52 26.48
CA ASP A 175 -3.18 -8.23 26.64
C ASP A 175 -2.36 -9.22 25.78
N ILE A 176 -1.95 -8.74 24.58
CA ILE A 176 -1.06 -9.44 23.65
C ILE A 176 0.16 -8.57 23.35
N VAL A 177 1.33 -9.19 23.20
CA VAL A 177 2.62 -8.50 23.08
C VAL A 177 2.91 -8.15 21.62
N HIS A 178 3.32 -6.93 21.36
CA HIS A 178 3.71 -6.47 20.04
C HIS A 178 5.13 -6.93 19.67
N VAL A 179 5.30 -7.45 18.44
CA VAL A 179 6.60 -7.81 17.85
C VAL A 179 6.76 -7.11 16.51
N PRO A 180 7.62 -6.07 16.41
CA PRO A 180 7.81 -5.31 15.17
C PRO A 180 8.74 -6.00 14.18
N TYR A 181 8.40 -5.94 12.87
CA TYR A 181 9.17 -6.45 11.74
C TYR A 181 9.43 -5.36 10.70
N LYS A 182 10.22 -5.65 9.67
CA LYS A 182 10.51 -4.74 8.56
C LYS A 182 9.48 -4.85 7.42
N GLY A 183 8.19 -4.80 7.75
CA GLY A 183 7.07 -4.94 6.82
C GLY A 183 6.20 -6.16 7.10
N ALA A 184 4.90 -6.07 6.77
CA ALA A 184 3.92 -7.13 7.06
C ALA A 184 4.26 -8.48 6.40
N GLY A 185 4.89 -8.46 5.22
CA GLY A 185 5.36 -9.69 4.56
C GLY A 185 6.40 -10.47 5.37
N ALA A 186 7.27 -9.76 6.12
CA ALA A 186 8.28 -10.40 6.96
C ALA A 186 7.69 -11.14 8.17
N VAL A 187 6.54 -10.68 8.69
CA VAL A 187 5.82 -11.32 9.80
C VAL A 187 5.31 -12.71 9.42
N LEU A 188 4.92 -12.90 8.14
CA LEU A 188 4.23 -14.12 7.70
C LEU A 188 5.05 -15.39 7.93
N THR A 189 6.37 -15.33 7.77
CA THR A 189 7.24 -16.49 8.01
C THR A 189 7.17 -16.93 9.46
N ASP A 190 7.31 -16.01 10.40
CA ASP A 190 7.28 -16.27 11.83
C ASP A 190 5.87 -16.62 12.33
N LEU A 191 4.83 -16.03 11.72
CA LEU A 191 3.44 -16.40 12.00
C LEU A 191 3.14 -17.83 11.56
N MET A 192 3.58 -18.25 10.36
CA MET A 192 3.44 -19.63 9.91
C MET A 192 4.27 -20.61 10.76
N GLY A 193 5.42 -20.16 11.28
CA GLY A 193 6.24 -20.91 12.23
C GLY A 193 5.77 -20.84 13.69
N ASN A 194 4.63 -20.18 13.96
CA ASN A 194 4.06 -19.95 15.30
C ASN A 194 5.00 -19.24 16.30
N GLN A 195 5.98 -18.46 15.79
CA GLN A 195 6.82 -17.59 16.63
C GLN A 195 6.04 -16.37 17.12
N VAL A 196 5.11 -15.88 16.30
CA VAL A 196 4.03 -14.98 16.69
C VAL A 196 2.70 -15.67 16.40
N GLN A 197 1.65 -15.38 17.19
CA GLN A 197 0.38 -16.10 17.14
C GLN A 197 -0.66 -15.42 16.25
N ALA A 198 -0.57 -14.10 16.11
CA ALA A 198 -1.57 -13.29 15.40
C ALA A 198 -0.92 -12.19 14.55
N LEU A 199 -1.65 -11.76 13.52
CA LEU A 199 -1.32 -10.59 12.70
C LEU A 199 -2.63 -10.00 12.18
N ILE A 200 -2.79 -8.68 12.28
CA ILE A 200 -3.82 -7.95 11.56
C ILE A 200 -3.14 -7.29 10.36
N THR A 201 -3.44 -7.76 9.18
CA THR A 201 -2.80 -7.30 7.93
C THR A 201 -3.81 -7.22 6.80
N SER A 202 -3.42 -6.61 5.69
CA SER A 202 -4.29 -6.52 4.52
C SER A 202 -4.60 -7.90 3.91
N VAL A 203 -5.82 -8.06 3.42
CA VAL A 203 -6.27 -9.30 2.76
C VAL A 203 -5.27 -9.78 1.69
N PRO A 204 -4.79 -8.96 0.74
CA PRO A 204 -3.86 -9.43 -0.29
C PRO A 204 -2.58 -10.06 0.25
N THR A 205 -2.05 -9.52 1.35
CA THR A 205 -0.83 -10.03 1.98
C THR A 205 -1.05 -11.41 2.60
N ALA A 206 -2.20 -11.65 3.22
CA ALA A 206 -2.51 -12.92 3.90
C ALA A 206 -3.19 -13.96 3.00
N LEU A 207 -3.90 -13.55 1.95
CA LEU A 207 -4.78 -14.38 1.13
C LEU A 207 -4.16 -15.68 0.59
N PRO A 208 -2.93 -15.67 0.03
CA PRO A 208 -2.30 -16.91 -0.46
C PRO A 208 -2.10 -17.94 0.66
N HIS A 209 -1.79 -17.48 1.87
CA HIS A 209 -1.55 -18.32 3.05
C HIS A 209 -2.85 -18.81 3.70
N ILE A 210 -3.91 -18.01 3.62
CA ILE A 210 -5.26 -18.43 4.04
C ILE A 210 -5.77 -19.52 3.10
N LYS A 211 -5.69 -19.29 1.77
CA LYS A 211 -6.13 -20.26 0.75
C LYS A 211 -5.36 -21.59 0.81
N SER A 212 -4.09 -21.56 1.18
CA SER A 212 -3.27 -22.77 1.36
C SER A 212 -3.42 -23.44 2.73
N GLY A 213 -4.28 -22.90 3.62
CA GLY A 213 -4.49 -23.43 4.98
C GLY A 213 -3.34 -23.19 5.95
N LYS A 214 -2.31 -22.45 5.56
CA LYS A 214 -1.17 -22.11 6.43
C LYS A 214 -1.50 -21.06 7.49
N LEU A 215 -2.54 -20.26 7.25
CA LEU A 215 -3.09 -19.30 8.20
C LEU A 215 -4.60 -19.45 8.29
N ARG A 216 -5.18 -19.14 9.45
CA ARG A 216 -6.62 -19.08 9.68
C ARG A 216 -7.06 -17.63 9.80
N ALA A 217 -8.02 -17.22 8.97
CA ALA A 217 -8.68 -15.92 9.07
C ALA A 217 -9.79 -15.97 10.12
N LEU A 218 -9.86 -14.96 10.99
CA LEU A 218 -10.86 -14.88 12.08
C LEU A 218 -11.88 -13.78 11.85
N MET A 219 -11.51 -12.64 11.27
CA MET A 219 -12.40 -11.54 10.91
C MET A 219 -11.74 -10.63 9.87
N VAL A 220 -12.55 -9.86 9.11
CA VAL A 220 -12.11 -8.73 8.28
C VAL A 220 -12.58 -7.40 8.88
N THR A 221 -11.83 -6.31 8.65
CA THR A 221 -12.14 -4.99 9.23
C THR A 221 -13.10 -4.15 8.39
N GLY A 222 -13.34 -4.53 7.13
CA GLY A 222 -14.23 -3.78 6.24
C GLY A 222 -15.70 -3.79 6.70
N SER A 223 -16.49 -2.85 6.17
CA SER A 223 -17.93 -2.76 6.41
C SER A 223 -18.71 -3.97 5.87
N GLU A 224 -18.14 -4.65 4.88
CA GLU A 224 -18.70 -5.83 4.21
C GLU A 224 -17.68 -6.96 4.20
N ARG A 225 -18.15 -8.20 4.06
CA ARG A 225 -17.28 -9.36 3.87
C ARG A 225 -16.47 -9.21 2.59
N ASN A 226 -15.23 -9.66 2.63
CA ASN A 226 -14.39 -9.63 1.44
C ASN A 226 -14.78 -10.76 0.47
N ALA A 227 -14.96 -10.44 -0.82
CA ALA A 227 -15.37 -11.41 -1.84
C ALA A 227 -14.40 -12.61 -1.97
N MET A 228 -13.12 -12.43 -1.62
CA MET A 228 -12.12 -13.50 -1.62
C MET A 228 -12.13 -14.36 -0.35
N LEU A 229 -12.87 -13.92 0.69
CA LEU A 229 -13.02 -14.56 2.00
C LEU A 229 -14.49 -14.50 2.46
N PRO A 230 -15.44 -15.06 1.70
CA PRO A 230 -16.88 -14.89 1.94
C PRO A 230 -17.35 -15.49 3.27
N ASP A 231 -16.65 -16.49 3.78
CA ASP A 231 -16.98 -17.16 5.04
C ASP A 231 -16.41 -16.46 6.27
N VAL A 232 -15.53 -15.45 6.08
CA VAL A 232 -14.89 -14.71 7.17
C VAL A 232 -15.79 -13.53 7.56
N PRO A 233 -16.26 -13.44 8.82
CA PRO A 233 -17.15 -12.36 9.25
C PRO A 233 -16.42 -11.02 9.27
N THR A 234 -17.19 -9.94 9.12
CA THR A 234 -16.70 -8.58 9.41
C THR A 234 -16.52 -8.41 10.93
N ALA A 235 -15.70 -7.44 11.31
CA ALA A 235 -15.52 -7.07 12.72
C ALA A 235 -16.86 -6.69 13.37
N LYS A 236 -17.79 -6.04 12.62
CA LYS A 236 -19.11 -5.70 13.07
C LYS A 236 -19.98 -6.94 13.34
N GLU A 237 -20.00 -7.92 12.40
CA GLU A 237 -20.70 -9.20 12.57
C GLU A 237 -20.12 -10.01 13.73
N ALA A 238 -18.82 -9.88 13.97
CA ALA A 238 -18.13 -10.51 15.10
C ALA A 238 -18.27 -9.76 16.43
N GLY A 239 -19.09 -8.71 16.51
CA GLY A 239 -19.35 -7.97 17.75
C GLY A 239 -18.25 -6.97 18.15
N ILE A 240 -17.37 -6.58 17.23
CA ILE A 240 -16.26 -5.66 17.46
C ILE A 240 -16.35 -4.45 16.49
N PRO A 241 -17.44 -3.66 16.50
CA PRO A 241 -17.71 -2.65 15.49
C PRO A 241 -16.69 -1.51 15.46
N LYS A 242 -15.89 -1.32 16.53
CA LYS A 242 -14.84 -0.29 16.59
C LYS A 242 -13.58 -0.67 15.80
N MET A 243 -13.48 -1.90 15.30
CA MET A 243 -12.41 -2.37 14.43
C MET A 243 -12.65 -2.05 12.95
N ASP A 244 -13.29 -0.92 12.67
CA ASP A 244 -13.46 -0.41 11.30
C ASP A 244 -12.21 0.34 10.86
N ILE A 245 -11.37 -0.33 10.08
CA ILE A 245 -10.13 0.22 9.52
C ILE A 245 -10.22 0.17 8.00
N ASP A 246 -10.42 1.33 7.39
CA ASP A 246 -10.34 1.51 5.95
C ASP A 246 -8.87 1.71 5.53
N TYR A 247 -8.21 0.64 5.12
CA TYR A 247 -6.87 0.74 4.56
C TYR A 247 -6.95 1.13 3.08
N TRP A 248 -6.21 2.15 2.69
CA TRP A 248 -6.17 2.66 1.33
C TRP A 248 -4.72 2.79 0.85
N ILE A 249 -4.53 2.72 -0.47
CA ILE A 249 -3.24 2.90 -1.14
C ILE A 249 -3.44 3.88 -2.29
N GLY A 250 -2.59 4.88 -2.35
CA GLY A 250 -2.58 5.92 -3.37
C GLY A 250 -1.17 6.24 -3.86
N ILE A 251 -1.10 7.21 -4.75
CA ILE A 251 0.13 7.73 -5.32
C ILE A 251 0.20 9.23 -5.07
N GLY A 252 1.37 9.68 -4.59
CA GLY A 252 1.73 11.08 -4.46
C GLY A 252 3.01 11.42 -5.20
N ALA A 253 3.22 12.70 -5.45
CA ALA A 253 4.46 13.27 -5.97
C ALA A 253 5.07 14.22 -4.94
N PRO A 254 6.39 14.52 -4.98
CA PRO A 254 6.99 15.55 -4.14
C PRO A 254 6.25 16.88 -4.27
N ALA A 255 6.16 17.62 -3.16
CA ALA A 255 5.54 18.96 -3.16
C ALA A 255 6.23 19.88 -4.18
N GLY A 256 5.44 20.72 -4.86
CA GLY A 256 5.94 21.59 -5.92
C GLY A 256 5.97 20.94 -7.31
N THR A 257 5.55 19.68 -7.45
CA THR A 257 5.32 19.08 -8.78
C THR A 257 4.29 19.91 -9.53
N PRO A 258 4.57 20.32 -10.80
CA PRO A 258 3.65 21.16 -11.58
C PRO A 258 2.25 20.54 -11.67
N GLN A 259 1.20 21.37 -11.51
CA GLN A 259 -0.19 20.88 -11.53
C GLN A 259 -0.53 20.16 -12.85
N THR A 260 0.00 20.63 -13.97
CA THR A 260 -0.17 19.96 -15.27
C THR A 260 0.39 18.54 -15.31
N THR A 261 1.50 18.29 -14.59
CA THR A 261 2.07 16.94 -14.42
C THR A 261 1.18 16.09 -13.52
N VAL A 262 0.70 16.64 -12.40
CA VAL A 262 -0.21 15.96 -11.48
C VAL A 262 -1.50 15.56 -12.20
N ASP A 263 -2.11 16.47 -12.97
CA ASP A 263 -3.36 16.23 -13.70
C ASP A 263 -3.16 15.17 -14.79
N LYS A 264 -2.04 15.22 -15.51
CA LYS A 264 -1.69 14.19 -16.51
C LYS A 264 -1.56 12.81 -15.85
N LEU A 265 -0.80 12.72 -14.75
CA LEU A 265 -0.60 11.46 -14.04
C LEU A 265 -1.92 10.94 -13.44
N ASN A 266 -2.74 11.81 -12.86
CA ASN A 266 -4.07 11.43 -12.34
C ASN A 266 -4.95 10.83 -13.46
N LYS A 267 -5.01 11.50 -14.61
CA LYS A 267 -5.78 11.02 -15.77
C LYS A 267 -5.33 9.62 -16.20
N GLU A 268 -4.03 9.41 -16.37
CA GLU A 268 -3.49 8.15 -16.87
C GLU A 268 -3.59 7.03 -15.83
N PHE A 269 -3.36 7.31 -14.54
CA PHE A 269 -3.58 6.33 -13.48
C PHE A 269 -5.05 5.93 -13.37
N ASN A 270 -5.97 6.88 -13.41
CA ASN A 270 -7.41 6.58 -13.33
C ASN A 270 -7.90 5.83 -14.60
N ALA A 271 -7.36 6.14 -15.79
CA ALA A 271 -7.62 5.38 -16.99
C ALA A 271 -7.12 3.92 -16.88
N ALA A 272 -5.93 3.72 -16.31
CA ALA A 272 -5.39 2.39 -16.03
C ALA A 272 -6.27 1.60 -15.04
N LEU A 273 -6.70 2.24 -13.95
CA LEU A 273 -7.58 1.65 -12.94
C LEU A 273 -8.99 1.32 -13.48
N ALA A 274 -9.45 2.02 -14.53
CA ALA A 274 -10.73 1.77 -15.17
C ALA A 274 -10.71 0.54 -16.11
N GLN A 275 -9.53 0.05 -16.51
CA GLN A 275 -9.41 -1.10 -17.42
C GLN A 275 -9.97 -2.37 -16.77
N PRO A 276 -10.76 -3.18 -17.50
CA PRO A 276 -11.37 -4.41 -16.97
C PRO A 276 -10.33 -5.38 -16.38
N GLU A 277 -9.18 -5.55 -17.03
CA GLU A 277 -8.11 -6.44 -16.61
C GLU A 277 -7.43 -5.95 -15.32
N ALA A 278 -7.25 -4.63 -15.16
CA ALA A 278 -6.73 -4.04 -13.93
C ALA A 278 -7.71 -4.24 -12.77
N LYS A 279 -9.00 -3.94 -12.98
CA LYS A 279 -10.07 -4.18 -11.99
C LYS A 279 -10.12 -5.63 -11.57
N LYS A 280 -10.04 -6.57 -12.53
CA LYS A 280 -10.01 -8.01 -12.27
C LYS A 280 -8.81 -8.39 -11.40
N LYS A 281 -7.59 -7.92 -11.74
CA LYS A 281 -6.39 -8.19 -10.94
C LYS A 281 -6.51 -7.67 -9.51
N PHE A 282 -7.04 -6.45 -9.31
CA PHE A 282 -7.25 -5.91 -7.98
C PHE A 282 -8.31 -6.71 -7.21
N ALA A 283 -9.43 -7.07 -7.84
CA ALA A 283 -10.48 -7.87 -7.22
C ALA A 283 -9.98 -9.26 -6.80
N GLU A 284 -9.17 -9.94 -7.62
CA GLU A 284 -8.54 -11.23 -7.30
C GLU A 284 -7.61 -11.17 -6.08
N MET A 285 -7.07 -9.99 -5.77
CA MET A 285 -6.32 -9.71 -4.56
C MET A 285 -7.21 -9.26 -3.38
N GLY A 286 -8.51 -9.14 -3.56
CA GLY A 286 -9.44 -8.63 -2.54
C GLY A 286 -9.33 -7.12 -2.32
N MET A 287 -8.89 -6.38 -3.33
CA MET A 287 -8.80 -4.91 -3.35
C MET A 287 -9.94 -4.31 -4.15
N THR A 288 -10.44 -3.15 -3.73
CA THR A 288 -11.46 -2.39 -4.46
C THR A 288 -10.87 -1.13 -5.07
N VAL A 289 -11.05 -0.94 -6.38
CA VAL A 289 -10.58 0.27 -7.08
C VAL A 289 -11.39 1.50 -6.63
N VAL A 290 -10.69 2.61 -6.37
CA VAL A 290 -11.27 3.92 -5.99
C VAL A 290 -11.19 4.91 -7.13
N ALA A 291 -9.99 5.22 -7.63
CA ALA A 291 -9.75 6.10 -8.79
C ALA A 291 -10.37 7.50 -8.62
N ASN A 292 -9.86 8.29 -7.68
CA ASN A 292 -10.38 9.62 -7.36
C ASN A 292 -9.52 10.77 -7.95
N THR A 293 -9.99 12.00 -7.77
CA THR A 293 -9.25 13.21 -8.15
C THR A 293 -8.14 13.54 -7.15
N PRO A 294 -7.12 14.36 -7.54
CA PRO A 294 -6.08 14.83 -6.62
C PRO A 294 -6.64 15.53 -5.38
N ALA A 295 -7.70 16.33 -5.55
CA ALA A 295 -8.37 17.01 -4.44
C ALA A 295 -9.01 16.03 -3.45
N GLN A 296 -9.72 15.01 -3.95
CA GLN A 296 -10.32 13.96 -3.12
C GLN A 296 -9.26 13.09 -2.42
N ALA A 297 -8.17 12.77 -3.10
CA ALA A 297 -7.04 12.04 -2.50
C ALA A 297 -6.38 12.86 -1.38
N THR A 298 -6.18 14.16 -1.58
CA THR A 298 -5.65 15.08 -0.58
C THR A 298 -6.59 15.19 0.63
N GLN A 299 -7.89 15.31 0.38
CA GLN A 299 -8.90 15.35 1.44
C GLN A 299 -8.87 14.07 2.28
N LEU A 300 -8.78 12.89 1.63
CA LEU A 300 -8.66 11.60 2.32
C LEU A 300 -7.44 11.58 3.23
N VAL A 301 -6.24 11.91 2.71
CA VAL A 301 -5.01 11.91 3.51
C VAL A 301 -5.14 12.83 4.73
N ASN A 302 -5.64 14.05 4.54
CA ASN A 302 -5.79 15.02 5.62
C ASN A 302 -6.83 14.57 6.67
N SER A 303 -7.95 14.01 6.25
CA SER A 303 -8.96 13.49 7.18
C SER A 303 -8.44 12.28 7.97
N GLU A 304 -7.65 11.41 7.34
CA GLU A 304 -7.03 10.27 8.02
C GLU A 304 -5.93 10.70 9.00
N ILE A 305 -5.13 11.72 8.68
CA ILE A 305 -4.17 12.31 9.63
C ILE A 305 -4.92 12.81 10.90
N GLN A 306 -6.01 13.54 10.72
CA GLN A 306 -6.81 14.04 11.86
C GLN A 306 -7.45 12.89 12.66
N ARG A 307 -8.07 11.94 11.98
CA ARG A 307 -8.71 10.77 12.59
C ARG A 307 -7.72 9.97 13.43
N TRP A 308 -6.59 9.57 12.84
CA TRP A 308 -5.61 8.73 13.53
C TRP A 308 -4.87 9.48 14.63
N SER A 309 -4.59 10.78 14.47
CA SER A 309 -4.05 11.59 15.57
C SER A 309 -4.98 11.61 16.79
N ALA A 310 -6.31 11.68 16.57
CA ALA A 310 -7.29 11.60 17.64
C ALA A 310 -7.33 10.19 18.29
N VAL A 311 -7.32 9.13 17.48
CA VAL A 311 -7.31 7.73 17.96
C VAL A 311 -6.06 7.44 18.79
N ILE A 312 -4.88 7.81 18.28
CA ILE A 312 -3.59 7.62 18.95
C ILE A 312 -3.59 8.31 20.32
N LYS A 313 -4.02 9.58 20.36
CA LYS A 313 -4.12 10.35 21.60
C LYS A 313 -5.09 9.72 22.60
N GLN A 314 -6.28 9.32 22.15
CA GLN A 314 -7.33 8.76 23.00
C GLN A 314 -6.94 7.37 23.55
N ALA A 315 -6.28 6.54 22.74
CA ALA A 315 -5.86 5.21 23.12
C ALA A 315 -4.49 5.17 23.83
N GLY A 316 -3.80 6.33 23.95
CA GLY A 316 -2.48 6.44 24.58
C GLY A 316 -1.39 5.65 23.85
N ILE A 317 -1.57 5.43 22.53
CA ILE A 317 -0.61 4.66 21.72
C ILE A 317 0.67 5.50 21.57
N LYS A 318 1.82 4.87 21.81
CA LYS A 318 3.15 5.49 21.68
C LYS A 318 3.93 4.81 20.56
N ALA A 319 4.81 5.57 19.92
CA ALA A 319 5.88 4.98 19.11
C ALA A 319 6.92 4.42 20.11
N ASP A 320 7.12 3.09 20.11
CA ASP A 320 8.15 2.44 20.91
C ASP A 320 9.55 2.76 20.37
#